data_26fbee666a8dc67d7d1468ad78274c27
#
_entry.id   26fbee666a8dc67d7d1468ad78274c27
#
_cell.length_a   1.000
_cell.length_b   1.000
_cell.length_c   1.000
_cell.angle_alpha   90.00
_cell.angle_beta   90.00
_cell.angle_gamma   90.00
#
_symmetry.space_group_name_H-M   'P 1'
#
loop_
_entity.id
_entity.type
_entity.pdbx_description
1 polymer ?
#
loop_
_entity_poly.entity_id
_entity_poly.type
_entity_poly.pdbx_seq_one_letter_code
_entity_poly.pdbx_strand_id
1 'polypeptide(L)'
;ILAEPTNDLDIQTLILLEDYLDTFPGIVITVSHDRYFLDRTVTRIIEVQDGKAEFYSGNYSFYAIEKERRYQERMKQYLKEQAKIAQLEKAAEQMHLWAFMGNDALHKRAFSMEKRIERMRTTEKPTKARKLEARFQSREFKGDEVLQIKGVSKAFGEKRLFEDVYLRCEGGERIALLGENGTGKTTLLNMLTGSEHPGRGVIRLGPAG
;
A
#
# COMPACT_ATOMS: atom_id res chain seq x y z
N ILE A 1 -4.65 -18.11 -14.77
CA ILE A 1 -4.16 -16.76 -14.47
C ILE A 1 -5.35 -15.88 -14.12
N LEU A 2 -5.26 -15.16 -13.01
CA LEU A 2 -6.27 -14.21 -12.53
C LEU A 2 -5.65 -12.81 -12.46
N ALA A 3 -6.32 -11.83 -13.07
CA ALA A 3 -5.91 -10.43 -13.01
C ALA A 3 -6.99 -9.63 -12.28
N GLU A 4 -6.65 -9.05 -11.15
CA GLU A 4 -7.53 -8.24 -10.28
C GLU A 4 -8.92 -8.89 -10.04
N PRO A 5 -9.00 -10.15 -9.60
CA PRO A 5 -10.27 -10.86 -9.49
C PRO A 5 -11.19 -10.26 -8.42
N THR A 6 -10.69 -9.43 -7.54
CA THR A 6 -11.44 -8.82 -6.42
C THR A 6 -12.20 -7.56 -6.80
N ASN A 7 -11.89 -6.93 -7.95
CA ASN A 7 -12.45 -5.61 -8.30
C ASN A 7 -13.96 -5.64 -8.60
N ASP A 8 -14.45 -6.71 -9.22
CA ASP A 8 -15.82 -6.81 -9.71
C ASP A 8 -16.67 -7.83 -8.97
N LEU A 9 -16.12 -8.51 -7.95
CA LEU A 9 -16.81 -9.51 -7.18
C LEU A 9 -17.42 -8.92 -5.90
N ASP A 10 -18.60 -9.40 -5.56
CA ASP A 10 -19.16 -9.19 -4.22
C ASP A 10 -18.52 -10.17 -3.21
N ILE A 11 -18.76 -9.90 -1.93
CA ILE A 11 -18.13 -10.66 -0.84
C ILE A 11 -18.46 -12.16 -0.92
N GLN A 12 -19.70 -12.52 -1.31
CA GLN A 12 -20.11 -13.93 -1.37
C GLN A 12 -19.40 -14.65 -2.51
N THR A 13 -19.34 -14.02 -3.68
CA THR A 13 -18.63 -14.57 -4.84
C THR A 13 -17.12 -14.65 -4.57
N LEU A 14 -16.56 -13.70 -3.82
CA LEU A 14 -15.15 -13.73 -3.44
C LEU A 14 -14.84 -14.93 -2.52
N ILE A 15 -15.69 -15.19 -1.53
CA ILE A 15 -15.54 -16.35 -0.64
C ILE A 15 -15.58 -17.66 -1.44
N LEU A 16 -16.53 -17.79 -2.38
CA LEU A 16 -16.61 -18.96 -3.26
C LEU A 16 -15.36 -19.13 -4.13
N LEU A 17 -14.79 -18.02 -4.62
CA LEU A 17 -13.54 -18.06 -5.37
C LEU A 17 -12.38 -18.51 -4.48
N GLU A 18 -12.26 -17.99 -3.25
CA GLU A 18 -11.23 -18.39 -2.30
C GLU A 18 -11.29 -19.88 -1.99
N ASP A 19 -12.49 -20.42 -1.69
CA ASP A 19 -12.72 -21.84 -1.41
C ASP A 19 -12.38 -22.73 -2.62
N TYR A 20 -12.73 -22.26 -3.83
CA TYR A 20 -12.37 -22.96 -5.07
C TYR A 20 -10.85 -22.99 -5.27
N LEU A 21 -10.16 -21.86 -5.05
CA LEU A 21 -8.71 -21.78 -5.24
C LEU A 21 -7.94 -22.64 -4.23
N ASP A 22 -8.43 -22.76 -3.01
CA ASP A 22 -7.82 -23.60 -1.97
C ASP A 22 -7.82 -25.09 -2.33
N THR A 23 -8.85 -25.54 -3.03
CA THR A 23 -9.00 -26.93 -3.48
C THR A 23 -8.49 -27.19 -4.89
N PHE A 24 -8.12 -26.16 -5.64
CA PHE A 24 -7.72 -26.28 -7.04
C PHE A 24 -6.36 -26.99 -7.18
N PRO A 25 -6.28 -28.14 -7.89
CA PRO A 25 -5.05 -28.94 -7.95
C PRO A 25 -3.97 -28.39 -8.90
N GLY A 26 -4.23 -27.26 -9.58
CA GLY A 26 -3.36 -26.67 -10.56
C GLY A 26 -2.52 -25.52 -10.02
N ILE A 27 -1.74 -24.91 -10.91
CA ILE A 27 -0.97 -23.70 -10.61
C ILE A 27 -1.87 -22.47 -10.83
N VAL A 28 -1.98 -21.63 -9.83
CA VAL A 28 -2.68 -20.34 -9.91
C VAL A 28 -1.66 -19.21 -9.87
N ILE A 29 -1.74 -18.31 -10.83
CA ILE A 29 -0.99 -17.04 -10.84
C ILE A 29 -2.02 -15.92 -10.76
N THR A 30 -1.96 -15.12 -9.71
CA THR A 30 -2.87 -13.99 -9.51
C THR A 30 -2.11 -12.68 -9.39
N VAL A 31 -2.69 -11.63 -9.95
CA VAL A 31 -2.29 -10.24 -9.72
C VAL A 31 -3.44 -9.57 -9.00
N SER A 32 -3.20 -9.05 -7.81
CA SER A 32 -4.21 -8.33 -7.02
C SER A 32 -3.58 -7.29 -6.11
N HIS A 33 -4.35 -6.24 -5.81
CA HIS A 33 -4.03 -5.24 -4.78
C HIS A 33 -4.73 -5.53 -3.46
N ASP A 34 -5.62 -6.50 -3.43
CA ASP A 34 -6.33 -6.94 -2.23
C ASP A 34 -5.44 -7.82 -1.36
N ARG A 35 -4.96 -7.22 -0.26
CA ARG A 35 -4.06 -7.87 0.69
C ARG A 35 -4.72 -9.03 1.42
N TYR A 36 -6.03 -8.93 1.69
CA TYR A 36 -6.78 -9.97 2.39
C TYR A 36 -6.94 -11.20 1.51
N PHE A 37 -7.32 -11.00 0.26
CA PHE A 37 -7.40 -12.07 -0.74
C PHE A 37 -6.03 -12.76 -0.93
N LEU A 38 -4.96 -11.98 -1.11
CA LEU A 38 -3.61 -12.53 -1.25
C LEU A 38 -3.16 -13.28 0.00
N ASP A 39 -3.53 -12.81 1.20
CA ASP A 39 -3.13 -13.48 2.45
C ASP A 39 -3.75 -14.86 2.60
N ARG A 40 -4.95 -15.06 2.07
CA ARG A 40 -5.69 -16.32 2.15
C ARG A 40 -5.37 -17.30 1.03
N THR A 41 -5.10 -16.81 -0.17
CA THR A 41 -5.06 -17.66 -1.37
C THR A 41 -3.66 -17.98 -1.87
N VAL A 42 -2.63 -17.19 -1.53
CA VAL A 42 -1.31 -17.39 -2.11
C VAL A 42 -0.32 -18.02 -1.12
N THR A 43 0.54 -18.88 -1.63
CA THR A 43 1.64 -19.52 -0.90
C THR A 43 3.01 -18.97 -1.28
N ARG A 44 3.08 -18.15 -2.32
CA ARG A 44 4.29 -17.49 -2.82
C ARG A 44 3.95 -16.13 -3.38
N ILE A 45 4.85 -15.16 -3.19
CA ILE A 45 4.74 -13.83 -3.77
C ILE A 45 5.98 -13.53 -4.61
N ILE A 46 5.75 -12.96 -5.78
CA ILE A 46 6.78 -12.41 -6.66
C ILE A 46 6.56 -10.91 -6.71
N GLU A 47 7.50 -10.16 -6.16
CA GLU A 47 7.50 -8.70 -6.26
C GLU A 47 8.36 -8.25 -7.42
N VAL A 48 7.80 -7.47 -8.33
CA VAL A 48 8.54 -6.87 -9.45
C VAL A 48 8.66 -5.38 -9.19
N GLN A 49 9.87 -4.92 -8.97
CA GLN A 49 10.18 -3.51 -8.72
C GLN A 49 11.52 -3.12 -9.38
N ASP A 50 11.58 -1.95 -10.00
CA ASP A 50 12.80 -1.40 -10.61
C ASP A 50 13.52 -2.38 -11.56
N GLY A 51 12.74 -3.14 -12.34
CA GLY A 51 13.26 -4.13 -13.30
C GLY A 51 13.83 -5.40 -12.67
N LYS A 52 13.66 -5.59 -11.36
CA LYS A 52 14.10 -6.78 -10.60
C LYS A 52 12.90 -7.53 -10.04
N ALA A 53 13.04 -8.85 -9.91
CA ALA A 53 12.05 -9.70 -9.28
C ALA A 53 12.61 -10.27 -7.97
N GLU A 54 11.89 -10.07 -6.87
CA GLU A 54 12.18 -10.68 -5.58
C GLU A 54 11.12 -11.73 -5.24
N PHE A 55 11.57 -12.84 -4.68
CA PHE A 55 10.72 -14.00 -4.38
C PHE A 55 10.57 -14.16 -2.87
N TYR A 56 9.33 -14.42 -2.43
CA TYR A 56 8.97 -14.64 -1.04
C TYR A 56 8.13 -15.92 -0.94
N SER A 57 8.52 -16.84 -0.04
CA SER A 57 7.79 -18.08 0.21
C SER A 57 6.87 -17.87 1.40
N GLY A 58 5.58 -17.71 1.15
CA GLY A 58 4.55 -17.43 2.13
C GLY A 58 3.44 -16.56 1.56
N ASN A 59 2.47 -16.25 2.41
CA ASN A 59 1.34 -15.37 2.10
C ASN A 59 1.72 -13.88 2.20
N TYR A 60 0.74 -13.00 2.07
CA TYR A 60 0.98 -11.55 2.09
C TYR A 60 1.52 -11.05 3.43
N SER A 61 1.02 -11.55 4.55
CA SER A 61 1.49 -11.18 5.89
C SER A 61 2.96 -11.54 6.08
N PHE A 62 3.36 -12.73 5.66
CA PHE A 62 4.76 -13.15 5.69
C PHE A 62 5.63 -12.27 4.79
N TYR A 63 5.17 -12.00 3.56
CA TYR A 63 5.84 -11.10 2.62
C TYR A 63 6.12 -9.72 3.23
N ALA A 64 5.10 -9.12 3.86
CA ALA A 64 5.23 -7.78 4.44
C ALA A 64 6.31 -7.71 5.53
N ILE A 65 6.37 -8.73 6.41
CA ILE A 65 7.37 -8.84 7.47
C ILE A 65 8.76 -9.07 6.88
N GLU A 66 8.87 -10.03 5.96
CA GLU A 66 10.15 -10.42 5.36
C GLU A 66 10.74 -9.30 4.50
N LYS A 67 9.91 -8.55 3.79
CA LYS A 67 10.34 -7.37 3.02
C LYS A 67 10.93 -6.29 3.93
N GLU A 68 10.27 -5.99 5.06
CA GLU A 68 10.79 -5.01 6.02
C GLU A 68 12.11 -5.52 6.65
N ARG A 69 12.20 -6.81 6.98
CA ARG A 69 13.43 -7.42 7.52
C ARG A 69 14.59 -7.29 6.52
N ARG A 70 14.39 -7.66 5.25
CA ARG A 70 15.41 -7.53 4.20
C ARG A 70 15.82 -6.09 3.96
N TYR A 71 14.87 -5.15 4.03
CA TYR A 71 15.16 -3.72 3.94
C TYR A 71 16.07 -3.26 5.10
N GLN A 72 15.74 -3.64 6.34
CA GLN A 72 16.53 -3.29 7.53
C GLN A 72 17.95 -3.88 7.46
N GLU A 73 18.09 -5.11 7.00
CA GLU A 73 19.39 -5.74 6.82
C GLU A 73 20.24 -5.03 5.78
N ARG A 74 19.66 -4.74 4.61
CA ARG A 74 20.32 -3.97 3.53
C ARG A 74 20.72 -2.58 4.02
N MET A 75 19.84 -1.90 4.75
CA MET A 75 20.14 -0.58 5.32
C MET A 75 21.28 -0.64 6.36
N LYS A 76 21.25 -1.63 7.24
CA LYS A 76 22.32 -1.86 8.24
C LYS A 76 23.68 -2.13 7.57
N GLN A 77 23.67 -2.91 6.50
CA GLN A 77 24.88 -3.16 5.72
C GLN A 77 25.38 -1.89 5.05
N TYR A 78 24.50 -1.16 4.37
CA TYR A 78 24.82 0.12 3.75
C TYR A 78 25.45 1.11 4.75
N LEU A 79 24.85 1.27 5.93
CA LEU A 79 25.39 2.19 6.96
C LEU A 79 26.76 1.74 7.46
N LYS A 80 27.02 0.43 7.62
CA LYS A 80 28.35 -0.11 7.97
C LYS A 80 29.39 0.19 6.89
N GLU A 81 29.00 0.04 5.62
CA GLU A 81 29.89 0.34 4.49
C GLU A 81 30.19 1.83 4.41
N GLN A 82 29.18 2.70 4.59
CA GLN A 82 29.39 4.15 4.63
C GLN A 82 30.30 4.59 5.78
N ALA A 83 30.13 4.02 6.97
CA ALA A 83 31.01 4.31 8.12
C ALA A 83 32.46 3.88 7.82
N LYS A 84 32.66 2.74 7.15
CA LYS A 84 33.98 2.27 6.76
C LYS A 84 34.61 3.14 5.67
N ILE A 85 33.82 3.57 4.69
CA ILE A 85 34.26 4.52 3.66
C ILE A 85 34.74 5.81 4.33
N ALA A 86 33.95 6.41 5.21
CA ALA A 86 34.31 7.62 5.92
C ALA A 86 35.59 7.48 6.76
N GLN A 87 35.79 6.32 7.38
CA GLN A 87 37.03 6.03 8.12
C GLN A 87 38.25 5.94 7.18
N LEU A 88 38.10 5.28 6.03
CA LEU A 88 39.17 5.15 5.05
C LEU A 88 39.49 6.50 4.39
N GLU A 89 38.49 7.32 4.12
CA GLU A 89 38.67 8.69 3.58
C GLU A 89 39.52 9.55 4.50
N LYS A 90 39.19 9.57 5.81
CA LYS A 90 39.96 10.26 6.82
C LYS A 90 41.42 9.78 6.89
N ALA A 91 41.60 8.45 6.82
CA ALA A 91 42.96 7.87 6.85
C ALA A 91 43.75 8.19 5.58
N ALA A 92 43.12 8.20 4.40
CA ALA A 92 43.74 8.59 3.14
C ALA A 92 44.14 10.08 3.15
N GLU A 93 43.25 10.95 3.64
CA GLU A 93 43.52 12.38 3.78
C GLU A 93 44.72 12.64 4.71
N GLN A 94 44.78 11.97 5.84
CA GLN A 94 45.93 12.07 6.74
C GLN A 94 47.24 11.59 6.10
N MET A 95 47.18 10.48 5.32
CA MET A 95 48.36 10.00 4.59
C MET A 95 48.81 10.96 3.51
N HIS A 96 47.92 11.64 2.82
CA HIS A 96 48.25 12.67 1.87
C HIS A 96 48.94 13.87 2.52
N LEU A 97 48.45 14.33 3.68
CA LEU A 97 49.07 15.42 4.45
C LEU A 97 50.51 15.06 4.88
N TRP A 98 50.73 13.82 5.35
CA TRP A 98 52.06 13.37 5.73
C TRP A 98 53.00 13.10 4.54
N ALA A 99 52.44 12.67 3.41
CA ALA A 99 53.18 12.46 2.18
C ALA A 99 53.72 13.77 1.61
N PHE A 100 53.01 14.88 1.80
CA PHE A 100 53.45 16.23 1.43
C PHE A 100 54.74 16.62 2.15
N MET A 101 55.05 15.99 3.30
CA MET A 101 56.32 16.17 4.04
C MET A 101 57.50 15.34 3.51
N GLY A 102 57.38 14.73 2.29
CA GLY A 102 58.48 14.06 1.62
C GLY A 102 58.51 12.53 1.67
N ASN A 103 57.37 11.85 1.87
CA ASN A 103 57.29 10.39 1.94
C ASN A 103 56.43 9.79 0.80
N ASP A 104 57.07 9.45 -0.32
CA ASP A 104 56.43 8.84 -1.52
C ASP A 104 55.72 7.52 -1.24
N ALA A 105 56.15 6.76 -0.22
CA ALA A 105 55.51 5.52 0.13
C ALA A 105 54.07 5.70 0.71
N LEU A 106 53.85 6.84 1.38
CA LEU A 106 52.53 7.20 1.90
C LEU A 106 51.59 7.64 0.78
N HIS A 107 52.08 8.31 -0.26
CA HIS A 107 51.28 8.62 -1.45
C HIS A 107 50.73 7.36 -2.12
N LYS A 108 51.56 6.33 -2.34
CA LYS A 108 51.12 5.05 -2.93
C LYS A 108 50.08 4.37 -2.08
N ARG A 109 50.22 4.42 -0.73
CA ARG A 109 49.22 3.83 0.18
C ARG A 109 47.89 4.58 0.16
N ALA A 110 47.92 5.91 0.18
CA ALA A 110 46.72 6.74 0.06
C ALA A 110 45.94 6.45 -1.24
N PHE A 111 46.64 6.39 -2.38
CA PHE A 111 46.05 6.09 -3.67
C PHE A 111 45.44 4.68 -3.74
N SER A 112 46.10 3.68 -3.12
CA SER A 112 45.53 2.33 -2.99
C SER A 112 44.24 2.32 -2.17
N MET A 113 44.19 3.14 -1.12
CA MET A 113 43.02 3.28 -0.25
C MET A 113 41.85 3.97 -0.98
N GLU A 114 42.11 5.03 -1.74
CA GLU A 114 41.12 5.70 -2.59
C GLU A 114 40.50 4.73 -3.63
N LYS A 115 41.33 3.95 -4.30
CA LYS A 115 40.87 2.93 -5.23
C LYS A 115 39.99 1.85 -4.58
N ARG A 116 40.25 1.55 -3.30
CA ARG A 116 39.41 0.65 -2.49
C ARG A 116 38.07 1.31 -2.14
N ILE A 117 38.09 2.59 -1.77
CA ILE A 117 36.88 3.40 -1.46
C ILE A 117 35.97 3.45 -2.69
N GLU A 118 36.53 3.73 -3.87
CA GLU A 118 35.79 3.79 -5.12
C GLU A 118 35.05 2.48 -5.41
N ARG A 119 35.71 1.32 -5.19
CA ARG A 119 35.06 0.00 -5.33
C ARG A 119 33.95 -0.23 -4.29
N MET A 120 34.05 0.34 -3.09
CA MET A 120 33.03 0.23 -2.05
C MET A 120 31.84 1.16 -2.27
N ARG A 121 32.00 2.25 -3.01
CA ARG A 121 30.91 3.21 -3.33
C ARG A 121 29.86 2.68 -4.30
N THR A 122 30.00 1.45 -4.82
CA THR A 122 29.05 0.85 -5.75
C THR A 122 27.72 0.42 -5.12
N THR A 123 27.65 0.38 -3.78
CA THR A 123 26.41 -0.02 -3.08
C THR A 123 25.43 1.16 -3.03
N GLU A 124 24.31 0.99 -3.72
CA GLU A 124 23.23 1.98 -3.70
C GLU A 124 22.48 1.97 -2.35
N LYS A 125 22.06 3.16 -1.93
CA LYS A 125 21.23 3.28 -0.71
C LYS A 125 19.88 2.58 -0.94
N PRO A 126 19.48 1.65 -0.06
CA PRO A 126 18.18 1.01 -0.15
C PRO A 126 17.06 2.05 -0.10
N THR A 127 16.18 2.06 -1.09
CA THR A 127 15.02 2.95 -1.15
C THR A 127 13.82 2.25 -0.51
N LYS A 128 13.12 2.97 0.36
CA LYS A 128 11.82 2.52 0.90
C LYS A 128 10.71 3.08 0.02
N ALA A 129 9.76 2.23 -0.37
CA ALA A 129 8.57 2.70 -1.06
C ALA A 129 7.93 3.86 -0.27
N ARG A 130 7.65 4.98 -0.93
CA ARG A 130 7.02 6.13 -0.30
C ARG A 130 5.64 5.71 0.22
N LYS A 131 5.43 5.82 1.52
CA LYS A 131 4.08 5.73 2.09
C LYS A 131 3.32 6.97 1.62
N LEU A 132 2.24 6.76 0.90
CA LEU A 132 1.31 7.83 0.59
C LEU A 132 0.59 8.19 1.89
N GLU A 133 0.95 9.32 2.49
CA GLU A 133 0.18 9.91 3.60
C GLU A 133 -0.92 10.76 3.00
N ALA A 134 -2.08 10.18 2.79
CA ALA A 134 -3.28 10.95 2.48
C ALA A 134 -3.77 11.60 3.79
N ARG A 135 -3.65 12.90 3.90
CA ARG A 135 -4.25 13.68 4.97
C ARG A 135 -5.56 14.24 4.46
N PHE A 136 -6.65 13.67 4.92
CA PHE A 136 -7.96 14.30 4.74
C PHE A 136 -8.06 15.47 5.73
N GLN A 137 -8.34 16.66 5.22
CA GLN A 137 -8.72 17.77 6.10
C GLN A 137 -10.13 17.49 6.60
N SER A 138 -10.25 17.05 7.85
CA SER A 138 -11.53 17.03 8.53
C SER A 138 -11.89 18.48 8.90
N ARG A 139 -12.97 19.00 8.32
CA ARG A 139 -13.62 20.17 8.93
C ARG A 139 -14.32 19.70 10.20
N GLU A 140 -14.10 20.40 11.31
CA GLU A 140 -14.84 20.13 12.53
C GLU A 140 -16.33 20.34 12.26
N PHE A 141 -17.10 19.27 12.38
CA PHE A 141 -18.54 19.32 12.23
C PHE A 141 -19.15 19.78 13.56
N LYS A 142 -19.79 20.93 13.57
CA LYS A 142 -20.47 21.50 14.75
C LYS A 142 -21.90 20.98 14.89
N GLY A 143 -22.14 19.68 14.74
CA GLY A 143 -23.47 19.09 14.87
C GLY A 143 -23.41 17.59 15.07
N ASP A 144 -24.34 17.05 15.84
CA ASP A 144 -24.41 15.60 16.15
C ASP A 144 -24.83 14.77 14.92
N GLU A 145 -25.63 15.33 14.00
CA GLU A 145 -26.16 14.66 12.81
C GLU A 145 -25.48 15.12 11.53
N VAL A 146 -24.70 14.24 10.89
CA VAL A 146 -24.00 14.49 9.64
C VAL A 146 -24.83 14.08 8.43
N LEU A 147 -25.57 12.96 8.56
CA LEU A 147 -26.41 12.42 7.49
C LEU A 147 -27.68 11.85 8.08
N GLN A 148 -28.80 12.18 7.48
CA GLN A 148 -30.09 11.60 7.77
C GLN A 148 -30.78 11.15 6.49
N ILE A 149 -31.12 9.86 6.42
CA ILE A 149 -31.94 9.25 5.37
C ILE A 149 -33.28 8.86 5.97
N LYS A 150 -34.38 9.30 5.39
CA LYS A 150 -35.73 8.99 5.86
C LYS A 150 -36.61 8.45 4.74
N GLY A 151 -36.98 7.16 4.85
CA GLY A 151 -37.93 6.51 3.97
C GLY A 151 -37.51 6.53 2.50
N VAL A 152 -36.20 6.44 2.24
CA VAL A 152 -35.67 6.53 0.87
C VAL A 152 -35.89 5.24 0.12
N SER A 153 -36.52 5.37 -1.06
CA SER A 153 -36.78 4.27 -1.97
C SER A 153 -36.32 4.61 -3.37
N LYS A 154 -35.82 3.63 -4.12
CA LYS A 154 -35.38 3.78 -5.50
C LYS A 154 -35.73 2.54 -6.33
N ALA A 155 -36.23 2.80 -7.52
CA ALA A 155 -36.47 1.80 -8.56
C ALA A 155 -36.06 2.35 -9.92
N PHE A 156 -35.65 1.48 -10.83
CA PHE A 156 -35.45 1.79 -12.24
C PHE A 156 -36.40 0.90 -13.08
N GLY A 157 -37.42 1.53 -13.65
CA GLY A 157 -38.52 0.83 -14.32
C GLY A 157 -39.21 -0.12 -13.32
N GLU A 158 -39.29 -1.41 -13.65
CA GLU A 158 -39.89 -2.42 -12.80
C GLU A 158 -38.93 -2.97 -11.72
N LYS A 159 -37.62 -2.70 -11.85
CA LYS A 159 -36.61 -3.19 -10.89
C LYS A 159 -36.54 -2.28 -9.68
N ARG A 160 -37.05 -2.76 -8.54
CA ARG A 160 -36.81 -2.11 -7.24
C ARG A 160 -35.41 -2.42 -6.76
N LEU A 161 -34.67 -1.41 -6.35
CA LEU A 161 -33.35 -1.56 -5.75
C LEU A 161 -33.44 -1.69 -4.22
N PHE A 162 -34.15 -0.74 -3.59
CA PHE A 162 -34.41 -0.75 -2.15
C PHE A 162 -35.65 0.10 -1.86
N GLU A 163 -36.26 -0.18 -0.72
CA GLU A 163 -37.49 0.48 -0.28
C GLU A 163 -37.38 0.83 1.20
N ASP A 164 -37.84 2.02 1.54
CA ASP A 164 -38.04 2.52 2.90
C ASP A 164 -36.77 2.50 3.77
N VAL A 165 -35.64 2.95 3.20
CA VAL A 165 -34.35 2.95 3.89
C VAL A 165 -34.30 4.13 4.88
N TYR A 166 -33.93 3.82 6.12
CA TYR A 166 -33.66 4.77 7.17
C TYR A 166 -32.22 4.62 7.62
N LEU A 167 -31.51 5.73 7.74
CA LEU A 167 -30.15 5.77 8.27
C LEU A 167 -29.92 7.13 8.92
N ARG A 168 -29.26 7.11 10.05
CA ARG A 168 -28.75 8.30 10.72
C ARG A 168 -27.27 8.08 11.01
N CYS A 169 -26.45 9.07 10.69
CA CYS A 169 -25.02 9.01 10.91
C CYS A 169 -24.57 10.23 11.71
N GLU A 170 -23.77 9.99 12.71
CA GLU A 170 -23.17 11.01 13.56
C GLU A 170 -21.73 11.35 13.12
N GLY A 171 -21.21 12.45 13.63
CA GLY A 171 -19.85 12.87 13.32
C GLY A 171 -18.82 11.84 13.81
N GLY A 172 -17.89 11.43 12.94
CA GLY A 172 -16.83 10.46 13.28
C GLY A 172 -17.19 9.00 13.08
N GLU A 173 -18.45 8.65 12.77
CA GLU A 173 -18.82 7.27 12.44
C GLU A 173 -18.19 6.79 11.15
N ARG A 174 -17.95 5.50 11.09
CA ARG A 174 -17.49 4.78 9.90
C ARG A 174 -18.49 3.70 9.55
N ILE A 175 -19.12 3.84 8.38
CA ILE A 175 -20.21 2.97 7.97
C ILE A 175 -19.76 2.19 6.74
N ALA A 176 -19.94 0.85 6.77
CA ALA A 176 -19.73 -0.02 5.62
C ALA A 176 -21.07 -0.33 4.96
N LEU A 177 -21.16 -0.10 3.65
CA LEU A 177 -22.32 -0.47 2.84
C LEU A 177 -22.04 -1.80 2.14
N LEU A 178 -22.72 -2.85 2.56
CA LEU A 178 -22.56 -4.22 2.05
C LEU A 178 -23.77 -4.65 1.24
N GLY A 179 -23.58 -5.59 0.33
CA GLY A 179 -24.65 -6.20 -0.48
C GLY A 179 -24.10 -6.78 -1.77
N GLU A 180 -24.88 -7.63 -2.41
CA GLU A 180 -24.57 -8.24 -3.70
C GLU A 180 -24.46 -7.22 -4.83
N ASN A 181 -23.90 -7.64 -5.96
CA ASN A 181 -23.80 -6.76 -7.13
C ASN A 181 -25.21 -6.47 -7.71
N GLY A 182 -25.43 -5.22 -8.06
CA GLY A 182 -26.73 -4.76 -8.61
C GLY A 182 -27.82 -4.47 -7.58
N THR A 183 -27.54 -4.52 -6.25
CA THR A 183 -28.52 -4.18 -5.20
C THR A 183 -28.72 -2.68 -4.99
N GLY A 184 -27.94 -1.84 -5.66
CA GLY A 184 -28.12 -0.38 -5.60
C GLY A 184 -27.16 0.37 -4.68
N LYS A 185 -26.05 -0.26 -4.23
CA LYS A 185 -25.02 0.41 -3.41
C LYS A 185 -24.51 1.71 -4.03
N THR A 186 -24.08 1.64 -5.29
CA THR A 186 -23.59 2.81 -6.04
C THR A 186 -24.69 3.84 -6.23
N THR A 187 -25.94 3.41 -6.46
CA THR A 187 -27.09 4.32 -6.58
C THR A 187 -27.33 5.07 -5.28
N LEU A 188 -27.25 4.40 -4.14
CA LEU A 188 -27.36 5.04 -2.83
C LEU A 188 -26.24 6.08 -2.62
N LEU A 189 -24.98 5.73 -2.93
CA LEU A 189 -23.86 6.66 -2.87
C LEU A 189 -24.06 7.88 -3.80
N ASN A 190 -24.53 7.66 -5.01
CA ASN A 190 -24.83 8.74 -5.97
C ASN A 190 -25.94 9.68 -5.44
N MET A 191 -26.91 9.14 -4.71
CA MET A 191 -27.92 9.99 -4.06
C MET A 191 -27.34 10.79 -2.91
N LEU A 192 -26.37 10.25 -2.14
CA LEU A 192 -25.70 10.99 -1.08
C LEU A 192 -24.82 12.10 -1.63
N THR A 193 -24.21 11.91 -2.78
CA THR A 193 -23.40 12.95 -3.46
C THR A 193 -24.24 13.95 -4.27
N GLY A 194 -25.56 13.75 -4.34
CA GLY A 194 -26.47 14.60 -5.11
C GLY A 194 -26.45 14.37 -6.63
N SER A 195 -25.72 13.35 -7.09
CA SER A 195 -25.66 12.99 -8.53
C SER A 195 -26.90 12.25 -9.01
N GLU A 196 -27.70 11.72 -8.11
CA GLU A 196 -28.94 11.00 -8.36
C GLU A 196 -30.02 11.43 -7.35
N HIS A 197 -31.29 11.36 -7.73
CA HIS A 197 -32.41 11.71 -6.85
C HIS A 197 -33.13 10.47 -6.34
N PRO A 198 -33.57 10.47 -5.07
CA PRO A 198 -34.42 9.39 -4.53
C PRO A 198 -35.78 9.40 -5.25
N GLY A 199 -36.36 8.21 -5.44
CA GLY A 199 -37.73 8.08 -5.97
C GLY A 199 -38.78 8.47 -4.93
N ARG A 200 -38.51 8.20 -3.66
CA ARG A 200 -39.27 8.63 -2.48
C ARG A 200 -38.34 8.87 -1.31
N GLY A 201 -38.83 9.60 -0.30
CA GLY A 201 -38.10 9.89 0.92
C GLY A 201 -37.18 11.10 0.79
N VAL A 202 -36.40 11.36 1.83
CA VAL A 202 -35.56 12.56 1.93
C VAL A 202 -34.16 12.17 2.43
N ILE A 203 -33.14 12.75 1.82
CA ILE A 203 -31.76 12.72 2.28
C ILE A 203 -31.39 14.12 2.73
N ARG A 204 -30.89 14.25 3.95
CA ARG A 204 -30.39 15.50 4.51
C ARG A 204 -28.92 15.30 4.91
N LEU A 205 -28.07 16.13 4.37
CA LEU A 205 -26.69 16.28 4.84
C LEU A 205 -26.69 17.43 5.85
N GLY A 206 -26.06 17.23 6.97
CA GLY A 206 -25.88 18.28 7.95
C GLY A 206 -25.09 19.46 7.34
N PRO A 207 -25.23 20.67 7.89
CA PRO A 207 -24.53 21.84 7.39
C PRO A 207 -23.01 21.60 7.51
N ALA A 208 -22.35 21.54 6.35
CA ALA A 208 -20.90 21.66 6.33
C ALA A 208 -20.57 23.10 6.77
N GLY A 209 -19.96 23.26 7.93
CA GLY A 209 -19.50 24.54 8.45
C GLY A 209 -18.38 25.16 7.60
#